data_b25f8e3a9d31428ea1d3e766dbf794f2
#
_entry.id   b25f8e3a9d31428ea1d3e766dbf794f2
#
_cell.length_a   1.000
_cell.length_b   1.000
_cell.length_c   1.000
_cell.angle_alpha   90.00
_cell.angle_beta   90.00
_cell.angle_gamma   90.00
#
_symmetry.space_group_name_H-M   'P 1'
#
loop_
_entity.id
_entity.type
_entity.pdbx_description
1 polymer ?
#
loop_
_entity_poly.entity_id
_entity_poly.type
_entity_poly.pdbx_seq_one_letter_code
_entity_poly.pdbx_strand_id
1 'polypeptide(L)'
;LYPKAKVYDLLMSDEYGRLMRRPQLLREELEHLGEESLVIIDEIQKIPQLLDEVHWLIVNRGIRFILCGSSARKLKRMGTNLLGGRALSVNLYPLVSAEIPDFDLIRAINHGMIPRHYLAANPKKRLQAYIGTYLKEEIQDEAVVRQLASFNRFLDIAAQCDGEMVNYSNVAQDCGVSAVTVKEYFNILEQTLIGYMIPAFTQSRKRRAVTTSRFYYFDVGVVNHLLNRSNLQPGSVDFGHAFEHLMIQEMVARLSYSESDERLSYWRTASGYEVDAIIGDGRVAIEFKSCEEVQSKHTKGLRAFSEDFPDARLIIVSLDRHPRLLNGIEVLPATEFLRRMWQGDI
;
A
#
# COMPACT_ATOMS: atom_id res chain seq x y z
N LEU A 1 -9.08 -21.56 6.52
CA LEU A 1 -10.19 -20.73 6.99
C LEU A 1 -11.54 -21.25 6.48
N TYR A 2 -11.64 -21.71 5.21
CA TYR A 2 -12.89 -22.15 4.58
C TYR A 2 -12.75 -23.57 4.00
N PRO A 3 -12.66 -24.64 4.83
CA PRO A 3 -12.39 -26.00 4.37
C PRO A 3 -13.48 -26.61 3.51
N LYS A 4 -14.66 -26.03 3.47
CA LYS A 4 -15.81 -26.46 2.65
C LYS A 4 -15.97 -25.63 1.37
N ALA A 5 -15.16 -24.59 1.16
CA ALA A 5 -15.25 -23.78 -0.06
C ALA A 5 -14.78 -24.59 -1.27
N LYS A 6 -15.50 -24.48 -2.38
CA LYS A 6 -15.01 -25.00 -3.66
C LYS A 6 -14.01 -24.00 -4.26
N VAL A 7 -12.82 -24.49 -4.64
CA VAL A 7 -11.73 -23.63 -5.12
C VAL A 7 -11.46 -23.93 -6.59
N TYR A 8 -11.36 -22.88 -7.39
CA TYR A 8 -10.89 -22.89 -8.76
C TYR A 8 -9.57 -22.12 -8.83
N ASP A 9 -8.48 -22.81 -9.09
CA ASP A 9 -7.15 -22.22 -9.26
C ASP A 9 -6.83 -22.11 -10.75
N LEU A 10 -6.92 -20.89 -11.30
CA LEU A 10 -6.67 -20.64 -12.72
C LEU A 10 -5.16 -20.58 -13.08
N LEU A 11 -4.26 -20.86 -12.12
CA LEU A 11 -2.86 -21.17 -12.42
C LEU A 11 -2.69 -22.60 -12.90
N MET A 12 -3.62 -23.52 -12.54
CA MET A 12 -3.62 -24.89 -13.03
C MET A 12 -4.03 -24.91 -14.49
N SER A 13 -3.15 -25.38 -15.37
CA SER A 13 -3.31 -25.32 -16.83
C SER A 13 -4.52 -26.09 -17.36
N ASP A 14 -4.89 -27.18 -16.74
CA ASP A 14 -6.07 -28.00 -17.05
C ASP A 14 -7.37 -27.24 -16.67
N GLU A 15 -7.43 -26.65 -15.49
CA GLU A 15 -8.55 -25.86 -15.02
C GLU A 15 -8.74 -24.60 -15.88
N TYR A 16 -7.64 -23.86 -16.10
CA TYR A 16 -7.63 -22.72 -17.00
C TYR A 16 -8.10 -23.09 -18.41
N GLY A 17 -7.53 -24.14 -19.01
CA GLY A 17 -7.87 -24.56 -20.38
C GLY A 17 -9.32 -25.01 -20.52
N ARG A 18 -9.89 -25.65 -19.51
CA ARG A 18 -11.26 -26.12 -19.46
C ARG A 18 -12.24 -24.95 -19.40
N LEU A 19 -12.06 -24.03 -18.46
CA LEU A 19 -12.94 -22.89 -18.25
C LEU A 19 -12.75 -21.80 -19.32
N MET A 20 -11.56 -21.65 -19.89
CA MET A 20 -11.31 -20.72 -20.98
C MET A 20 -12.06 -21.12 -22.25
N ARG A 21 -12.17 -22.42 -22.56
CA ARG A 21 -12.93 -22.92 -23.73
C ARG A 21 -14.44 -22.87 -23.52
N ARG A 22 -14.90 -23.09 -22.29
CA ARG A 22 -16.34 -23.13 -21.94
C ARG A 22 -16.56 -22.50 -20.56
N PRO A 23 -16.64 -21.15 -20.48
CA PRO A 23 -16.91 -20.45 -19.21
C PRO A 23 -18.21 -20.93 -18.51
N GLN A 24 -19.21 -21.35 -19.27
CA GLN A 24 -20.49 -21.87 -18.78
C GLN A 24 -20.33 -23.09 -17.86
N LEU A 25 -19.21 -23.84 -17.97
CA LEU A 25 -18.94 -24.98 -17.08
C LEU A 25 -18.94 -24.55 -15.62
N LEU A 26 -18.48 -23.32 -15.30
CA LEU A 26 -18.53 -22.82 -13.94
C LEU A 26 -19.96 -22.84 -13.40
N ARG A 27 -20.92 -22.35 -14.17
CA ARG A 27 -22.34 -22.35 -13.78
C ARG A 27 -22.90 -23.78 -13.70
N GLU A 28 -22.67 -24.60 -14.72
CA GLU A 28 -23.13 -25.99 -14.77
C GLU A 28 -22.66 -26.79 -13.53
N GLU A 29 -21.43 -26.55 -13.07
CA GLU A 29 -20.83 -27.22 -11.92
C GLU A 29 -21.29 -26.70 -10.56
N LEU A 30 -21.74 -25.45 -10.50
CA LEU A 30 -22.12 -24.79 -9.26
C LEU A 30 -23.64 -24.67 -9.07
N GLU A 31 -24.43 -24.87 -10.12
CA GLU A 31 -25.86 -24.68 -10.10
C GLU A 31 -26.61 -25.55 -9.08
N HIS A 32 -26.03 -26.68 -8.71
CA HIS A 32 -26.59 -27.59 -7.69
C HIS A 32 -26.26 -27.18 -6.25
N LEU A 33 -25.35 -26.20 -6.04
CA LEU A 33 -25.01 -25.72 -4.71
C LEU A 33 -26.16 -24.89 -4.12
N GLY A 34 -26.35 -25.04 -2.82
CA GLY A 34 -27.34 -24.26 -2.09
C GLY A 34 -26.90 -22.82 -1.83
N GLU A 35 -27.86 -22.00 -1.43
CA GLU A 35 -27.64 -20.64 -0.96
C GLU A 35 -26.53 -20.59 0.12
N GLU A 36 -25.79 -19.50 0.18
CA GLU A 36 -24.69 -19.30 1.13
C GLU A 36 -23.44 -20.20 0.92
N SER A 37 -23.44 -21.08 -0.11
CA SER A 37 -22.22 -21.80 -0.47
C SER A 37 -21.11 -20.84 -0.85
N LEU A 38 -19.88 -21.13 -0.43
CA LEU A 38 -18.71 -20.29 -0.73
C LEU A 38 -17.87 -20.92 -1.84
N VAL A 39 -17.58 -20.12 -2.86
CA VAL A 39 -16.70 -20.48 -3.97
C VAL A 39 -15.54 -19.49 -4.03
N ILE A 40 -14.32 -19.99 -4.22
CA ILE A 40 -13.12 -19.19 -4.36
C ILE A 40 -12.59 -19.38 -5.78
N ILE A 41 -12.34 -18.27 -6.50
CA ILE A 41 -11.69 -18.32 -7.81
C ILE A 41 -10.41 -17.51 -7.71
N ASP A 42 -9.28 -18.18 -7.86
CA ASP A 42 -7.97 -17.54 -7.85
C ASP A 42 -7.53 -17.16 -9.27
N GLU A 43 -6.85 -16.00 -9.40
CA GLU A 43 -6.40 -15.41 -10.67
C GLU A 43 -7.55 -15.15 -11.67
N ILE A 44 -8.70 -14.68 -11.18
CA ILE A 44 -9.92 -14.44 -11.99
C ILE A 44 -9.67 -13.57 -13.23
N GLN A 45 -8.69 -12.65 -13.20
CA GLN A 45 -8.32 -11.81 -14.34
C GLN A 45 -7.79 -12.58 -15.55
N LYS A 46 -7.42 -13.87 -15.38
CA LYS A 46 -7.00 -14.72 -16.52
C LYS A 46 -8.18 -15.13 -17.41
N ILE A 47 -9.39 -15.23 -16.86
CA ILE A 47 -10.62 -15.54 -17.62
C ILE A 47 -11.75 -14.58 -17.19
N PRO A 48 -11.72 -13.32 -17.64
CA PRO A 48 -12.72 -12.31 -17.23
C PRO A 48 -14.18 -12.69 -17.58
N GLN A 49 -14.37 -13.53 -18.58
CA GLN A 49 -15.70 -14.04 -18.97
C GLN A 49 -16.40 -14.82 -17.85
N LEU A 50 -15.66 -15.36 -16.88
CA LEU A 50 -16.25 -16.02 -15.72
C LEU A 50 -17.05 -15.05 -14.83
N LEU A 51 -16.79 -13.74 -14.91
CA LEU A 51 -17.55 -12.76 -14.12
C LEU A 51 -19.02 -12.72 -14.47
N ASP A 52 -19.39 -13.01 -15.72
CA ASP A 52 -20.80 -13.10 -16.14
C ASP A 52 -21.48 -14.31 -15.49
N GLU A 53 -20.80 -15.45 -15.45
CA GLU A 53 -21.29 -16.66 -14.79
C GLU A 53 -21.36 -16.49 -13.27
N VAL A 54 -20.35 -15.85 -12.67
CA VAL A 54 -20.34 -15.49 -11.24
C VAL A 54 -21.52 -14.58 -10.91
N HIS A 55 -21.76 -13.54 -11.72
CA HIS A 55 -22.90 -12.64 -11.55
C HIS A 55 -24.22 -13.40 -11.57
N TRP A 56 -24.40 -14.28 -12.56
CA TRP A 56 -25.62 -15.09 -12.68
C TRP A 56 -25.84 -15.96 -11.45
N LEU A 57 -24.79 -16.64 -10.96
CA LEU A 57 -24.83 -17.51 -9.79
C LEU A 57 -25.14 -16.75 -8.49
N ILE A 58 -24.59 -15.54 -8.32
CA ILE A 58 -24.93 -14.66 -7.19
C ILE A 58 -26.42 -14.31 -7.22
N VAL A 59 -26.93 -13.88 -8.37
CA VAL A 59 -28.31 -13.39 -8.48
C VAL A 59 -29.35 -14.52 -8.40
N ASN A 60 -29.08 -15.66 -9.02
CA ASN A 60 -30.09 -16.71 -9.19
C ASN A 60 -29.94 -17.87 -8.19
N ARG A 61 -28.78 -18.00 -7.52
CA ARG A 61 -28.49 -19.11 -6.61
C ARG A 61 -28.04 -18.68 -5.22
N GLY A 62 -27.79 -17.38 -4.99
CA GLY A 62 -27.34 -16.86 -3.69
C GLY A 62 -25.94 -17.36 -3.30
N ILE A 63 -25.14 -17.82 -4.24
CA ILE A 63 -23.78 -18.31 -3.98
C ILE A 63 -22.86 -17.13 -3.67
N ARG A 64 -22.02 -17.27 -2.66
CA ARG A 64 -21.02 -16.28 -2.29
C ARG A 64 -19.69 -16.59 -2.94
N PHE A 65 -18.99 -15.55 -3.41
CA PHE A 65 -17.71 -15.69 -4.07
C PHE A 65 -16.60 -14.89 -3.38
N ILE A 66 -15.40 -15.47 -3.34
CA ILE A 66 -14.15 -14.75 -3.12
C ILE A 66 -13.38 -14.84 -4.44
N LEU A 67 -13.13 -13.68 -5.05
CA LEU A 67 -12.40 -13.59 -6.31
C LEU A 67 -11.04 -12.96 -6.01
N CYS A 68 -9.95 -13.70 -6.26
CA CYS A 68 -8.59 -13.23 -6.06
C CYS A 68 -7.94 -12.90 -7.40
N GLY A 69 -7.04 -11.90 -7.39
CA GLY A 69 -6.26 -11.56 -8.56
C GLY A 69 -5.21 -10.51 -8.25
N SER A 70 -4.10 -10.52 -8.97
CA SER A 70 -2.99 -9.59 -8.79
C SER A 70 -3.35 -8.15 -9.17
N SER A 71 -4.38 -7.94 -10.03
CA SER A 71 -4.76 -6.61 -10.50
C SER A 71 -6.22 -6.50 -10.93
N ALA A 72 -6.91 -5.53 -10.35
CA ALA A 72 -8.24 -5.10 -10.82
C ALA A 72 -8.17 -4.35 -12.17
N ARG A 73 -6.99 -3.90 -12.60
CA ARG A 73 -6.80 -3.12 -13.83
C ARG A 73 -7.17 -3.93 -15.07
N LYS A 74 -6.73 -5.18 -15.17
CA LYS A 74 -7.09 -6.06 -16.30
C LYS A 74 -8.59 -6.21 -16.44
N LEU A 75 -9.28 -6.46 -15.33
CA LEU A 75 -10.74 -6.60 -15.31
C LEU A 75 -11.45 -5.32 -15.78
N LYS A 76 -11.03 -4.15 -15.30
CA LYS A 76 -11.58 -2.85 -15.70
C LYS A 76 -11.36 -2.53 -17.20
N ARG A 77 -10.15 -2.85 -17.72
CA ARG A 77 -9.82 -2.58 -19.14
C ARG A 77 -10.62 -3.41 -20.12
N MET A 78 -11.08 -4.59 -19.74
CA MET A 78 -11.87 -5.48 -20.61
C MET A 78 -13.37 -5.12 -20.64
N GLY A 79 -13.76 -3.98 -20.04
CA GLY A 79 -15.14 -3.50 -20.06
C GLY A 79 -16.10 -4.34 -19.23
N THR A 80 -15.59 -5.28 -18.45
CA THR A 80 -16.40 -6.10 -17.56
C THR A 80 -16.94 -5.21 -16.43
N ASN A 81 -18.27 -5.13 -16.37
CA ASN A 81 -18.95 -4.42 -15.28
C ASN A 81 -18.78 -5.28 -14.01
N LEU A 82 -17.82 -4.89 -13.14
CA LEU A 82 -17.46 -5.64 -11.95
C LEU A 82 -18.69 -5.86 -11.07
N LEU A 83 -19.43 -6.97 -11.38
CA LEU A 83 -20.56 -7.50 -10.62
C LEU A 83 -21.69 -6.49 -10.27
N GLY A 84 -21.76 -5.35 -10.98
CA GLY A 84 -22.87 -4.39 -10.86
C GLY A 84 -23.11 -3.87 -9.43
N GLY A 85 -22.05 -3.58 -8.67
CA GLY A 85 -22.17 -3.09 -7.29
C GLY A 85 -22.44 -4.19 -6.23
N ARG A 86 -22.31 -5.47 -6.58
CA ARG A 86 -22.48 -6.62 -5.67
C ARG A 86 -21.18 -7.17 -5.12
N ALA A 87 -20.06 -6.52 -5.39
CA ALA A 87 -18.74 -6.92 -4.89
C ALA A 87 -18.15 -5.83 -4.00
N LEU A 88 -17.61 -6.25 -2.87
CA LEU A 88 -16.71 -5.46 -2.06
C LEU A 88 -15.29 -5.70 -2.56
N SER A 89 -14.52 -4.64 -2.76
CA SER A 89 -13.11 -4.73 -3.14
C SER A 89 -12.24 -4.54 -1.91
N VAL A 90 -11.41 -5.53 -1.63
CA VAL A 90 -10.47 -5.51 -0.50
C VAL A 90 -9.05 -5.68 -1.05
N ASN A 91 -8.12 -4.87 -0.57
CA ASN A 91 -6.71 -4.99 -0.91
C ASN A 91 -5.98 -5.80 0.16
N LEU A 92 -5.12 -6.74 -0.25
CA LEU A 92 -4.22 -7.46 0.65
C LEU A 92 -2.86 -6.79 0.62
N TYR A 93 -2.46 -6.25 1.77
CA TYR A 93 -1.15 -5.60 1.96
C TYR A 93 -0.08 -6.63 2.40
N PRO A 94 1.23 -6.26 2.38
CA PRO A 94 2.25 -7.02 3.10
C PRO A 94 1.86 -7.25 4.56
N LEU A 95 2.59 -8.11 5.27
CA LEU A 95 2.37 -8.31 6.71
C LEU A 95 2.31 -6.97 7.44
N VAL A 96 1.50 -6.92 8.47
CA VAL A 96 1.44 -5.78 9.38
C VAL A 96 1.93 -6.19 10.77
N SER A 97 2.35 -5.23 11.57
CA SER A 97 2.90 -5.49 12.90
C SER A 97 1.98 -6.30 13.81
N ALA A 98 0.66 -6.12 13.66
CA ALA A 98 -0.36 -6.85 14.41
C ALA A 98 -0.45 -8.35 14.05
N GLU A 99 0.05 -8.76 12.90
CA GLU A 99 0.07 -10.17 12.44
C GLU A 99 1.32 -10.92 12.89
N ILE A 100 2.31 -10.22 13.43
CA ILE A 100 3.61 -10.79 13.75
C ILE A 100 3.79 -10.88 15.27
N PRO A 101 3.77 -12.09 15.85
CA PRO A 101 4.21 -12.27 17.23
C PRO A 101 5.64 -11.76 17.42
N ASP A 102 5.90 -11.05 18.52
CA ASP A 102 7.23 -10.48 18.82
C ASP A 102 7.79 -9.63 17.67
N PHE A 103 6.96 -8.71 17.17
CA PHE A 103 7.32 -7.81 16.06
C PHE A 103 8.64 -7.07 16.31
N ASP A 104 9.58 -7.22 15.39
CA ASP A 104 10.90 -6.58 15.40
C ASP A 104 10.95 -5.44 14.37
N LEU A 105 10.95 -4.21 14.86
CA LEU A 105 10.98 -2.99 14.04
C LEU A 105 12.23 -2.91 13.15
N ILE A 106 13.40 -3.26 13.70
CA ILE A 106 14.66 -3.19 12.95
C ILE A 106 14.68 -4.22 11.83
N ARG A 107 14.16 -5.41 12.10
CA ARG A 107 13.97 -6.45 11.10
C ARG A 107 12.99 -6.01 10.01
N ALA A 108 11.84 -5.44 10.38
CA ALA A 108 10.84 -4.94 9.44
C ALA A 108 11.43 -3.90 8.49
N ILE A 109 12.18 -2.94 9.02
CA ILE A 109 12.87 -1.90 8.24
C ILE A 109 13.88 -2.53 7.27
N ASN A 110 14.67 -3.51 7.68
CA ASN A 110 15.74 -4.08 6.85
C ASN A 110 15.27 -5.16 5.88
N HIS A 111 14.23 -5.92 6.23
CA HIS A 111 13.76 -7.07 5.44
C HIS A 111 12.54 -6.74 4.58
N GLY A 112 11.79 -5.68 4.93
CA GLY A 112 10.43 -5.45 4.44
C GLY A 112 9.41 -6.37 5.10
N MET A 113 8.15 -6.18 4.74
CA MET A 113 7.00 -6.86 5.35
C MET A 113 6.37 -7.92 4.44
N ILE A 114 6.92 -8.16 3.24
CA ILE A 114 6.49 -9.29 2.41
C ILE A 114 6.77 -10.59 3.18
N PRO A 115 5.78 -11.51 3.38
CA PRO A 115 5.92 -12.65 4.28
C PRO A 115 7.19 -13.48 4.08
N ARG A 116 7.50 -13.84 2.82
CA ARG A 116 8.70 -14.63 2.49
C ARG A 116 10.02 -13.88 2.72
N HIS A 117 10.00 -12.55 2.74
CA HIS A 117 11.17 -11.71 2.98
C HIS A 117 11.35 -11.48 4.47
N TYR A 118 10.29 -11.04 5.16
CA TYR A 118 10.34 -10.82 6.61
C TYR A 118 10.83 -12.05 7.38
N LEU A 119 10.29 -13.23 7.04
CA LEU A 119 10.63 -14.49 7.70
C LEU A 119 12.00 -15.10 7.29
N ALA A 120 12.65 -14.55 6.25
CA ALA A 120 13.91 -15.09 5.76
C ALA A 120 15.08 -14.73 6.69
N ALA A 121 16.03 -15.66 6.87
CA ALA A 121 17.30 -15.35 7.54
C ALA A 121 18.18 -14.40 6.69
N ASN A 122 18.09 -14.48 5.36
CA ASN A 122 18.77 -13.58 4.43
C ASN A 122 17.80 -13.14 3.32
N PRO A 123 17.15 -11.99 3.45
CA PRO A 123 16.15 -11.51 2.49
C PRO A 123 16.77 -11.01 1.18
N LYS A 124 18.04 -10.57 1.18
CA LYS A 124 18.68 -9.90 0.04
C LYS A 124 18.56 -10.67 -1.28
N LYS A 125 18.88 -11.96 -1.28
CA LYS A 125 18.77 -12.79 -2.49
C LYS A 125 17.32 -12.98 -2.95
N ARG A 126 16.39 -13.07 -2.00
CA ARG A 126 14.95 -13.21 -2.30
C ARG A 126 14.37 -11.92 -2.87
N LEU A 127 14.72 -10.76 -2.28
CA LEU A 127 14.35 -9.44 -2.80
C LEU A 127 14.91 -9.23 -4.21
N GLN A 128 16.16 -9.60 -4.45
CA GLN A 128 16.78 -9.52 -5.77
C GLN A 128 16.00 -10.35 -6.81
N ALA A 129 15.63 -11.58 -6.50
CA ALA A 129 14.85 -12.42 -7.39
C ALA A 129 13.43 -11.86 -7.59
N TYR A 130 12.79 -11.41 -6.52
CA TYR A 130 11.45 -10.82 -6.56
C TYR A 130 11.41 -9.57 -7.46
N ILE A 131 12.33 -8.63 -7.26
CA ILE A 131 12.36 -7.37 -8.01
C ILE A 131 12.90 -7.57 -9.43
N GLY A 132 13.95 -8.42 -9.56
CA GLY A 132 14.62 -8.64 -10.85
C GLY A 132 13.76 -9.32 -11.89
N THR A 133 12.93 -10.25 -11.47
CA THR A 133 12.11 -11.09 -12.36
C THR A 133 10.63 -10.83 -12.13
N TYR A 134 10.11 -11.20 -10.96
CA TYR A 134 8.67 -11.22 -10.70
C TYR A 134 8.01 -9.83 -10.81
N LEU A 135 8.52 -8.84 -10.08
CA LEU A 135 7.92 -7.49 -10.07
C LEU A 135 7.92 -6.86 -11.47
N LYS A 136 9.03 -7.00 -12.19
CA LYS A 136 9.16 -6.43 -13.54
C LYS A 136 8.26 -7.15 -14.55
N GLU A 137 8.21 -8.48 -14.52
CA GLU A 137 7.37 -9.26 -15.43
C GLU A 137 5.89 -9.02 -15.16
N GLU A 138 5.47 -9.01 -13.90
CA GLU A 138 4.07 -8.80 -13.53
C GLU A 138 3.58 -7.40 -13.92
N ILE A 139 4.38 -6.36 -13.65
CA ILE A 139 4.05 -5.00 -14.08
C ILE A 139 4.03 -4.89 -15.61
N GLN A 140 4.92 -5.59 -16.32
CA GLN A 140 4.95 -5.60 -17.78
C GLN A 140 3.69 -6.20 -18.38
N ASP A 141 3.24 -7.33 -17.86
CA ASP A 141 2.02 -8.01 -18.28
C ASP A 141 0.76 -7.18 -17.99
N GLU A 142 0.78 -6.44 -16.88
CA GLU A 142 -0.32 -5.57 -16.47
C GLU A 142 -0.37 -4.26 -17.28
N ALA A 143 0.78 -3.68 -17.57
CA ALA A 143 0.87 -2.31 -18.02
C ALA A 143 0.75 -2.14 -19.53
N VAL A 144 0.96 -3.19 -20.36
CA VAL A 144 1.13 -3.04 -21.81
C VAL A 144 2.13 -1.91 -22.13
N VAL A 145 3.26 -1.89 -21.39
CA VAL A 145 4.28 -0.85 -21.55
C VAL A 145 5.01 -1.06 -22.87
N ARG A 146 4.85 -0.12 -23.80
CA ARG A 146 5.51 -0.17 -25.12
C ARG A 146 7.02 0.01 -25.05
N GLN A 147 7.53 0.66 -23.97
CA GLN A 147 8.94 0.98 -23.78
C GLN A 147 9.46 0.42 -22.46
N LEU A 148 9.77 -0.86 -22.46
CA LEU A 148 10.18 -1.61 -21.29
C LEU A 148 11.43 -1.06 -20.60
N ALA A 149 12.42 -0.64 -21.39
CA ALA A 149 13.66 -0.07 -20.87
C ALA A 149 13.43 1.23 -20.08
N SER A 150 12.57 2.12 -20.59
CA SER A 150 12.21 3.36 -19.89
C SER A 150 11.40 3.10 -18.61
N PHE A 151 10.53 2.09 -18.63
CA PHE A 151 9.77 1.71 -17.45
C PHE A 151 10.66 1.09 -16.35
N ASN A 152 11.60 0.23 -16.72
CA ASN A 152 12.56 -0.32 -15.76
C ASN A 152 13.40 0.79 -15.10
N ARG A 153 13.87 1.76 -15.90
CA ARG A 153 14.56 2.94 -15.37
C ARG A 153 13.66 3.76 -14.45
N PHE A 154 12.39 3.89 -14.82
CA PHE A 154 11.41 4.58 -13.98
C PHE A 154 11.24 3.92 -12.61
N LEU A 155 11.24 2.59 -12.49
CA LEU A 155 11.16 1.91 -11.18
C LEU A 155 12.31 2.30 -10.25
N ASP A 156 13.54 2.38 -10.78
CA ASP A 156 14.70 2.78 -9.99
C ASP A 156 14.62 4.26 -9.57
N ILE A 157 14.14 5.14 -10.45
CA ILE A 157 13.96 6.58 -10.17
C ILE A 157 12.79 6.78 -9.19
N ALA A 158 11.68 6.05 -9.35
CA ALA A 158 10.56 6.09 -8.44
C ALA A 158 10.97 5.69 -7.00
N ALA A 159 11.95 4.78 -6.84
CA ALA A 159 12.49 4.45 -5.52
C ALA A 159 13.24 5.64 -4.88
N GLN A 160 13.88 6.50 -5.69
CA GLN A 160 14.50 7.74 -5.19
C GLN A 160 13.46 8.80 -4.80
N CYS A 161 12.23 8.68 -5.30
CA CYS A 161 11.11 9.56 -4.94
C CYS A 161 10.28 9.02 -3.77
N ASP A 162 10.68 7.89 -3.17
CA ASP A 162 9.94 7.29 -2.06
C ASP A 162 9.92 8.21 -0.84
N GLY A 163 8.72 8.51 -0.31
CA GLY A 163 8.50 9.49 0.74
C GLY A 163 8.56 10.97 0.29
N GLU A 164 8.89 11.24 -0.97
CA GLU A 164 9.08 12.59 -1.48
C GLU A 164 7.90 13.07 -2.35
N MET A 165 7.77 14.39 -2.49
CA MET A 165 6.81 15.01 -3.40
C MET A 165 7.20 14.72 -4.85
N VAL A 166 6.30 14.12 -5.61
CA VAL A 166 6.58 13.71 -6.98
C VAL A 166 6.64 14.91 -7.93
N ASN A 167 7.80 15.14 -8.53
CA ASN A 167 7.97 16.06 -9.64
C ASN A 167 8.00 15.28 -10.97
N TYR A 168 6.85 15.17 -11.64
CA TYR A 168 6.72 14.41 -12.89
C TYR A 168 7.68 14.89 -13.99
N SER A 169 8.01 16.18 -14.04
CA SER A 169 8.93 16.72 -15.06
C SER A 169 10.37 16.30 -14.83
N ASN A 170 10.84 16.30 -13.59
CA ASN A 170 12.18 15.82 -13.26
C ASN A 170 12.31 14.32 -13.52
N VAL A 171 11.36 13.52 -13.05
CA VAL A 171 11.32 12.07 -13.30
C VAL A 171 11.27 11.77 -14.80
N ALA A 172 10.53 12.57 -15.58
CA ALA A 172 10.43 12.41 -17.03
C ALA A 172 11.78 12.63 -17.73
N GLN A 173 12.53 13.66 -17.31
CA GLN A 173 13.86 13.93 -17.82
C GLN A 173 14.81 12.77 -17.56
N ASP A 174 14.81 12.23 -16.33
CA ASP A 174 15.67 11.13 -15.92
C ASP A 174 15.30 9.81 -16.61
N CYS A 175 13.99 9.58 -16.87
CA CYS A 175 13.51 8.40 -17.60
C CYS A 175 13.65 8.48 -19.11
N GLY A 176 13.84 9.68 -19.69
CA GLY A 176 13.85 9.91 -21.13
C GLY A 176 12.47 9.73 -21.79
N VAL A 177 11.39 10.10 -21.08
CA VAL A 177 10.00 10.04 -21.55
C VAL A 177 9.25 11.34 -21.24
N SER A 178 8.00 11.47 -21.68
CA SER A 178 7.18 12.63 -21.34
C SER A 178 6.66 12.61 -19.91
N ALA A 179 6.37 13.78 -19.31
CA ALA A 179 5.76 13.87 -18.00
C ALA A 179 4.36 13.19 -17.93
N VAL A 180 3.63 13.16 -19.05
CA VAL A 180 2.36 12.43 -19.18
C VAL A 180 2.60 10.93 -19.05
N THR A 181 3.64 10.41 -19.70
CA THR A 181 4.05 8.99 -19.60
C THR A 181 4.43 8.63 -18.16
N VAL A 182 5.20 9.49 -17.49
CA VAL A 182 5.56 9.26 -16.07
C VAL A 182 4.33 9.23 -15.16
N LYS A 183 3.38 10.15 -15.36
CA LYS A 183 2.12 10.11 -14.61
C LYS A 183 1.37 8.80 -14.82
N GLU A 184 1.33 8.29 -16.07
CA GLU A 184 0.72 6.99 -16.34
C GLU A 184 1.51 5.85 -15.67
N TYR A 185 2.83 5.92 -15.61
CA TYR A 185 3.65 4.93 -14.90
C TYR A 185 3.34 4.88 -13.40
N PHE A 186 3.21 6.04 -12.73
CA PHE A 186 2.76 6.07 -11.33
C PHE A 186 1.33 5.52 -11.18
N ASN A 187 0.40 5.85 -12.07
CA ASN A 187 -0.94 5.27 -12.07
C ASN A 187 -0.93 3.74 -12.19
N ILE A 188 0.03 3.19 -12.96
CA ILE A 188 0.22 1.74 -13.06
C ILE A 188 0.62 1.17 -11.71
N LEU A 189 1.61 1.77 -11.02
CA LEU A 189 2.05 1.31 -9.70
C LEU A 189 0.90 1.33 -8.68
N GLU A 190 0.06 2.38 -8.69
CA GLU A 190 -1.12 2.44 -7.81
C GLU A 190 -2.16 1.36 -8.13
N GLN A 191 -2.49 1.18 -9.41
CA GLN A 191 -3.51 0.22 -9.83
C GLN A 191 -3.10 -1.24 -9.65
N THR A 192 -1.79 -1.51 -9.60
CA THR A 192 -1.21 -2.82 -9.34
C THR A 192 -0.81 -3.03 -7.87
N LEU A 193 -1.13 -2.06 -7.00
CA LEU A 193 -0.78 -2.06 -5.57
C LEU A 193 0.73 -2.16 -5.29
N ILE A 194 1.57 -1.72 -6.24
CA ILE A 194 3.03 -1.67 -6.09
C ILE A 194 3.47 -0.37 -5.40
N GLY A 195 2.58 0.61 -5.32
CA GLY A 195 2.79 1.84 -4.60
C GLY A 195 1.49 2.60 -4.38
N TYR A 196 1.57 3.68 -3.63
CA TYR A 196 0.44 4.56 -3.35
C TYR A 196 0.86 6.01 -3.28
N MET A 197 -0.07 6.88 -3.67
CA MET A 197 0.10 8.33 -3.58
C MET A 197 -0.58 8.84 -2.32
N ILE A 198 0.18 9.46 -1.42
CA ILE A 198 -0.36 10.13 -0.24
C ILE A 198 -0.61 11.60 -0.62
N PRO A 199 -1.89 12.05 -0.68
CA PRO A 199 -2.22 13.41 -1.07
C PRO A 199 -1.81 14.42 -0.01
N ALA A 200 -1.60 15.66 -0.44
CA ALA A 200 -1.40 16.76 0.48
C ALA A 200 -2.73 17.15 1.15
N PHE A 201 -2.68 17.45 2.45
CA PHE A 201 -3.78 18.01 3.20
C PHE A 201 -3.90 19.51 2.91
N THR A 202 -4.98 19.92 2.26
CA THR A 202 -5.14 21.28 1.70
C THR A 202 -6.14 22.15 2.46
N GLN A 203 -6.73 21.66 3.55
CA GLN A 203 -7.78 22.40 4.30
C GLN A 203 -7.23 23.49 5.24
N SER A 204 -5.90 23.76 5.24
CA SER A 204 -5.29 24.82 6.05
C SER A 204 -5.85 26.19 5.69
N ARG A 205 -6.27 26.97 6.69
CA ARG A 205 -6.89 28.30 6.51
C ARG A 205 -5.89 29.44 6.64
N LYS A 206 -4.89 29.29 7.51
CA LYS A 206 -3.91 30.34 7.82
C LYS A 206 -2.66 30.27 6.95
N ARG A 207 -2.34 29.09 6.39
CA ARG A 207 -1.11 28.85 5.63
C ARG A 207 -1.42 28.23 4.27
N ARG A 208 -0.70 28.69 3.24
CA ARG A 208 -0.80 28.06 1.91
C ARG A 208 -0.13 26.70 1.94
N ALA A 209 -0.94 25.64 1.84
CA ALA A 209 -0.48 24.27 1.73
C ALA A 209 0.03 23.97 0.30
N VAL A 210 0.97 23.04 0.21
CA VAL A 210 1.41 22.41 -1.05
C VAL A 210 0.30 21.45 -1.49
N THR A 211 0.19 21.20 -2.80
CA THR A 211 -0.86 20.32 -3.38
C THR A 211 -0.33 19.06 -4.04
N THR A 212 0.99 18.92 -4.16
CA THR A 212 1.65 17.77 -4.77
C THR A 212 1.56 16.55 -3.84
N SER A 213 1.27 15.37 -4.37
CA SER A 213 1.26 14.13 -3.58
C SER A 213 2.68 13.60 -3.35
N ARG A 214 2.86 12.84 -2.26
CA ARG A 214 4.05 12.00 -2.01
C ARG A 214 3.80 10.60 -2.54
N PHE A 215 4.85 9.96 -3.02
CA PHE A 215 4.81 8.58 -3.46
C PHE A 215 5.52 7.67 -2.45
N TYR A 216 4.93 6.51 -2.18
CA TYR A 216 5.54 5.43 -1.42
C TYR A 216 5.38 4.11 -2.17
N TYR A 217 6.41 3.29 -2.21
CA TYR A 217 6.27 1.90 -2.60
C TYR A 217 5.45 1.11 -1.57
N PHE A 218 4.94 -0.04 -1.97
CA PHE A 218 4.09 -0.88 -1.12
C PHE A 218 4.85 -1.58 0.01
N ASP A 219 6.19 -1.64 -0.06
CA ASP A 219 7.03 -2.35 0.92
C ASP A 219 8.41 -1.69 1.05
N VAL A 220 8.79 -1.38 2.28
CA VAL A 220 10.06 -0.71 2.61
C VAL A 220 11.29 -1.53 2.20
N GLY A 221 11.23 -2.86 2.25
CA GLY A 221 12.33 -3.73 1.83
C GLY A 221 12.57 -3.67 0.33
N VAL A 222 11.51 -3.49 -0.47
CA VAL A 222 11.62 -3.29 -1.92
C VAL A 222 12.39 -2.00 -2.22
N VAL A 223 12.05 -0.89 -1.57
CA VAL A 223 12.74 0.40 -1.74
C VAL A 223 14.20 0.29 -1.34
N ASN A 224 14.47 -0.28 -0.16
CA ASN A 224 15.85 -0.45 0.30
C ASN A 224 16.69 -1.26 -0.67
N HIS A 225 16.11 -2.30 -1.29
CA HIS A 225 16.82 -3.08 -2.30
C HIS A 225 17.09 -2.28 -3.58
N LEU A 226 16.08 -1.56 -4.11
CA LEU A 226 16.22 -0.71 -5.31
C LEU A 226 17.28 0.38 -5.12
N LEU A 227 17.37 0.95 -3.92
CA LEU A 227 18.36 1.96 -3.53
C LEU A 227 19.69 1.39 -3.04
N ASN A 228 19.88 0.05 -3.09
CA ASN A 228 21.07 -0.65 -2.58
C ASN A 228 21.37 -0.36 -1.09
N ARG A 229 20.35 -0.07 -0.29
CA ARG A 229 20.46 0.13 1.14
C ARG A 229 20.45 -1.22 1.87
N SER A 230 21.25 -1.37 2.90
CA SER A 230 21.29 -2.59 3.72
C SER A 230 21.86 -2.32 5.10
N ASN A 231 21.50 -3.14 6.09
CA ASN A 231 21.95 -3.03 7.46
C ASN A 231 21.67 -1.64 8.08
N LEU A 232 20.48 -1.11 7.81
CA LEU A 232 20.06 0.18 8.32
C LEU A 232 20.01 0.15 9.85
N GLN A 233 20.61 1.16 10.48
CA GLN A 233 20.67 1.32 11.92
C GLN A 233 20.11 2.67 12.35
N PRO A 234 19.48 2.77 13.52
CA PRO A 234 19.04 4.04 14.09
C PRO A 234 20.14 5.12 14.04
N GLY A 235 19.73 6.35 13.75
CA GLY A 235 20.64 7.50 13.63
C GLY A 235 21.16 7.78 12.22
N SER A 236 20.99 6.88 11.25
CA SER A 236 21.28 7.17 9.84
C SER A 236 20.09 7.83 9.15
N VAL A 237 20.35 8.63 8.11
CA VAL A 237 19.32 9.28 7.29
C VAL A 237 18.46 8.23 6.61
N ASP A 238 19.09 7.21 6.01
CA ASP A 238 18.38 6.12 5.34
C ASP A 238 17.45 5.33 6.27
N PHE A 239 17.86 5.13 7.53
CA PHE A 239 16.99 4.54 8.53
C PHE A 239 15.78 5.45 8.83
N GLY A 240 16.00 6.77 8.90
CA GLY A 240 14.92 7.74 9.09
C GLY A 240 13.86 7.66 8.00
N HIS A 241 14.26 7.62 6.73
CA HIS A 241 13.35 7.45 5.59
C HIS A 241 12.63 6.10 5.64
N ALA A 242 13.34 5.01 5.89
CA ALA A 242 12.74 3.68 5.96
C ALA A 242 11.77 3.53 7.17
N PHE A 243 12.07 4.23 8.28
CA PHE A 243 11.19 4.30 9.45
C PHE A 243 9.88 5.02 9.13
N GLU A 244 9.93 6.20 8.51
CA GLU A 244 8.75 6.93 8.05
C GLU A 244 7.94 6.08 7.07
N HIS A 245 8.59 5.49 6.06
CA HIS A 245 7.93 4.62 5.09
C HIS A 245 7.17 3.47 5.78
N LEU A 246 7.81 2.75 6.70
CA LEU A 246 7.17 1.64 7.41
C LEU A 246 5.94 2.11 8.20
N MET A 247 5.99 3.27 8.85
CA MET A 247 4.85 3.83 9.58
C MET A 247 3.70 4.19 8.62
N ILE A 248 3.99 4.80 7.48
CA ILE A 248 2.99 5.11 6.44
C ILE A 248 2.38 3.82 5.88
N GLN A 249 3.19 2.80 5.58
CA GLN A 249 2.74 1.49 5.11
C GLN A 249 1.74 0.84 6.09
N GLU A 250 2.04 0.84 7.37
CA GLU A 250 1.16 0.33 8.44
C GLU A 250 -0.16 1.12 8.51
N MET A 251 -0.09 2.46 8.40
CA MET A 251 -1.28 3.31 8.42
C MET A 251 -2.17 3.09 7.20
N VAL A 252 -1.61 2.95 6.01
CA VAL A 252 -2.36 2.64 4.77
C VAL A 252 -3.09 1.30 4.92
N ALA A 253 -2.41 0.26 5.39
CA ALA A 253 -3.01 -1.05 5.62
C ALA A 253 -4.13 -0.98 6.68
N ARG A 254 -3.88 -0.29 7.81
CA ARG A 254 -4.86 -0.14 8.90
C ARG A 254 -6.14 0.55 8.43
N LEU A 255 -6.04 1.67 7.71
CA LEU A 255 -7.19 2.40 7.20
C LEU A 255 -7.98 1.56 6.18
N SER A 256 -7.28 0.83 5.31
CA SER A 256 -7.92 -0.07 4.35
C SER A 256 -8.66 -1.24 5.03
N TYR A 257 -8.05 -1.88 6.03
CA TYR A 257 -8.64 -3.04 6.72
C TYR A 257 -9.77 -2.66 7.69
N SER A 258 -9.80 -1.41 8.17
CA SER A 258 -10.87 -0.94 9.05
C SER A 258 -12.14 -0.50 8.31
N GLU A 259 -12.15 -0.57 6.97
CA GLU A 259 -13.23 -0.02 6.14
C GLU A 259 -13.55 1.44 6.52
N SER A 260 -12.54 2.18 6.98
CA SER A 260 -12.68 3.57 7.39
C SER A 260 -12.79 4.49 6.18
N ASP A 261 -13.72 5.45 6.23
CA ASP A 261 -13.79 6.54 5.24
C ASP A 261 -12.71 7.61 5.47
N GLU A 262 -11.92 7.48 6.54
CA GLU A 262 -10.84 8.41 6.86
C GLU A 262 -9.70 8.31 5.84
N ARG A 263 -9.20 9.46 5.43
CA ARG A 263 -8.10 9.55 4.48
C ARG A 263 -6.79 9.83 5.17
N LEU A 264 -5.75 9.17 4.71
CA LEU A 264 -4.37 9.52 5.04
C LEU A 264 -3.89 10.60 4.07
N SER A 265 -3.29 11.64 4.63
CA SER A 265 -2.65 12.73 3.87
C SER A 265 -1.40 13.20 4.63
N TYR A 266 -0.57 14.03 4.01
CA TYR A 266 0.50 14.74 4.69
C TYR A 266 0.26 16.25 4.60
N TRP A 267 0.88 17.03 5.47
CA TRP A 267 0.74 18.49 5.41
C TRP A 267 2.10 19.15 5.25
N ARG A 268 2.20 20.06 4.28
CA ARG A 268 3.37 20.90 4.08
C ARG A 268 2.97 22.28 3.62
N THR A 269 3.61 23.30 4.18
CA THR A 269 3.39 24.70 3.81
C THR A 269 4.46 25.21 2.86
N ALA A 270 4.14 26.28 2.11
CA ALA A 270 5.13 26.97 1.28
C ALA A 270 6.28 27.58 2.12
N SER A 271 6.06 27.84 3.42
CA SER A 271 7.07 28.33 4.37
C SER A 271 7.93 27.24 5.00
N GLY A 272 7.73 25.95 4.63
CA GLY A 272 8.58 24.84 5.04
C GLY A 272 8.18 24.13 6.34
N TYR A 273 7.01 24.44 6.93
CA TYR A 273 6.45 23.59 7.99
C TYR A 273 5.88 22.31 7.39
N GLU A 274 6.03 21.20 8.10
CA GLU A 274 5.65 19.88 7.63
C GLU A 274 5.12 19.00 8.78
N VAL A 275 4.15 18.14 8.44
CA VAL A 275 3.66 17.04 9.28
C VAL A 275 3.54 15.81 8.39
N ASP A 276 4.13 14.71 8.80
CA ASP A 276 4.32 13.53 7.94
C ASP A 276 3.01 12.80 7.65
N ALA A 277 2.07 12.75 8.60
CA ALA A 277 0.78 12.11 8.40
C ALA A 277 -0.36 12.86 9.10
N ILE A 278 -1.47 13.00 8.38
CA ILE A 278 -2.74 13.54 8.87
C ILE A 278 -3.82 12.50 8.61
N ILE A 279 -4.60 12.14 9.64
CA ILE A 279 -5.75 11.25 9.51
C ILE A 279 -7.05 12.05 9.53
N GLY A 280 -7.93 11.72 8.60
CA GLY A 280 -9.24 12.35 8.45
C GLY A 280 -9.12 13.83 8.08
N ASP A 281 -10.07 14.63 8.53
CA ASP A 281 -10.13 16.08 8.26
C ASP A 281 -9.29 16.90 9.26
N GLY A 282 -8.09 16.42 9.60
CA GLY A 282 -7.19 17.06 10.55
C GLY A 282 -7.38 16.60 12.00
N ARG A 283 -8.06 15.47 12.23
CA ARG A 283 -8.33 14.91 13.56
C ARG A 283 -7.08 14.48 14.29
N VAL A 284 -6.14 13.85 13.58
CA VAL A 284 -4.85 13.40 14.13
C VAL A 284 -3.73 13.87 13.22
N ALA A 285 -2.69 14.45 13.81
CA ALA A 285 -1.48 14.89 13.14
C ALA A 285 -0.27 14.16 13.74
N ILE A 286 0.53 13.54 12.89
CA ILE A 286 1.60 12.62 13.30
C ILE A 286 2.90 13.01 12.63
N GLU A 287 3.96 13.08 13.41
CA GLU A 287 5.35 13.30 12.98
C GLU A 287 6.17 12.06 13.29
N PHE A 288 7.03 11.63 12.38
CA PHE A 288 7.90 10.47 12.55
C PHE A 288 9.34 10.91 12.79
N LYS A 289 9.96 10.45 13.86
CA LYS A 289 11.35 10.77 14.21
C LYS A 289 12.10 9.53 14.67
N SER A 290 13.04 9.08 13.87
CA SER A 290 13.89 7.92 14.17
C SER A 290 14.98 8.22 15.21
N CYS A 291 14.64 8.95 16.28
CA CYS A 291 15.54 9.27 17.37
C CYS A 291 15.08 8.63 18.68
N GLU A 292 16.04 8.34 19.58
CA GLU A 292 15.77 7.74 20.90
C GLU A 292 15.26 8.75 21.93
N GLU A 293 15.39 10.06 21.64
CA GLU A 293 14.90 11.14 22.49
C GLU A 293 14.34 12.29 21.67
N VAL A 294 13.02 12.47 21.70
CA VAL A 294 12.35 13.59 21.07
C VAL A 294 12.61 14.89 21.84
N GLN A 295 13.00 15.94 21.13
CA GLN A 295 13.27 17.27 21.65
C GLN A 295 12.27 18.30 21.15
N SER A 296 12.17 19.46 21.81
CA SER A 296 11.25 20.56 21.44
C SER A 296 11.40 21.03 19.99
N LYS A 297 12.60 20.93 19.39
CA LYS A 297 12.80 21.26 17.98
C LYS A 297 11.98 20.40 17.02
N HIS A 298 11.65 19.16 17.41
CA HIS A 298 10.88 18.21 16.59
C HIS A 298 9.38 18.48 16.61
N THR A 299 8.90 19.42 17.45
CA THR A 299 7.46 19.75 17.58
C THR A 299 7.00 20.86 16.64
N LYS A 300 7.90 21.48 15.88
CA LYS A 300 7.62 22.73 15.11
C LYS A 300 6.48 22.55 14.08
N GLY A 301 6.49 21.47 13.34
CA GLY A 301 5.46 21.16 12.34
C GLY A 301 4.08 21.00 12.97
N LEU A 302 4.00 20.13 13.99
CA LEU A 302 2.75 19.86 14.73
C LEU A 302 2.20 21.12 15.41
N ARG A 303 3.05 21.96 16.00
CA ARG A 303 2.60 23.25 16.57
C ARG A 303 2.05 24.19 15.52
N ALA A 304 2.73 24.30 14.38
CA ALA A 304 2.24 25.13 13.28
C ALA A 304 0.90 24.62 12.73
N PHE A 305 0.71 23.29 12.69
CA PHE A 305 -0.55 22.66 12.31
C PHE A 305 -1.67 22.96 13.31
N SER A 306 -1.40 22.85 14.62
CA SER A 306 -2.41 23.08 15.66
C SER A 306 -2.93 24.53 15.73
N GLU A 307 -2.23 25.51 15.14
CA GLU A 307 -2.76 26.87 15.01
C GLU A 307 -3.98 26.96 14.08
N ASP A 308 -4.04 26.06 13.05
CA ASP A 308 -5.19 25.94 12.15
C ASP A 308 -6.22 24.91 12.67
N PHE A 309 -5.75 23.90 13.41
CA PHE A 309 -6.52 22.76 13.91
C PHE A 309 -6.29 22.56 15.42
N PRO A 310 -6.85 23.42 16.27
CA PRO A 310 -6.55 23.41 17.72
C PRO A 310 -7.05 22.15 18.44
N ASP A 311 -8.05 21.47 17.90
CA ASP A 311 -8.62 20.24 18.45
C ASP A 311 -7.92 18.97 17.94
N ALA A 312 -6.90 19.11 17.07
CA ALA A 312 -6.16 17.99 16.53
C ALA A 312 -5.37 17.28 17.62
N ARG A 313 -5.46 15.95 17.67
CA ARG A 313 -4.56 15.12 18.45
C ARG A 313 -3.17 15.12 17.82
N LEU A 314 -2.17 15.53 18.56
CA LEU A 314 -0.79 15.68 18.08
C LEU A 314 0.08 14.56 18.63
N ILE A 315 0.74 13.81 17.74
CA ILE A 315 1.55 12.64 18.08
C ILE A 315 2.92 12.75 17.41
N ILE A 316 4.00 12.46 18.15
CA ILE A 316 5.30 12.15 17.59
C ILE A 316 5.57 10.67 17.83
N VAL A 317 5.81 9.93 16.77
CA VAL A 317 6.24 8.53 16.84
C VAL A 317 7.76 8.47 16.74
N SER A 318 8.38 7.77 17.68
CA SER A 318 9.85 7.79 17.81
C SER A 318 10.42 6.46 18.30
N LEU A 319 11.73 6.45 18.55
CA LEU A 319 12.43 5.35 19.24
C LEU A 319 12.60 5.62 20.74
N ASP A 320 11.88 6.60 21.32
CA ASP A 320 11.82 6.80 22.78
C ASP A 320 11.44 5.47 23.46
N ARG A 321 11.94 5.25 24.66
CA ARG A 321 11.70 3.99 25.40
C ARG A 321 10.30 3.93 26.03
N HIS A 322 9.75 5.08 26.38
CA HIS A 322 8.48 5.18 27.12
C HIS A 322 7.58 6.28 26.53
N PRO A 323 6.25 6.07 26.52
CA PRO A 323 5.32 7.14 26.19
C PRO A 323 5.46 8.32 27.16
N ARG A 324 5.37 9.54 26.63
CA ARG A 324 5.40 10.77 27.43
C ARG A 324 4.68 11.92 26.76
N LEU A 325 4.44 12.98 27.49
CA LEU A 325 3.92 14.23 26.95
C LEU A 325 5.06 15.27 26.85
N LEU A 326 5.17 15.92 25.69
CA LEU A 326 6.10 17.01 25.46
C LEU A 326 5.33 18.25 25.00
N ASN A 327 5.09 19.19 25.93
CA ASN A 327 4.35 20.43 25.65
C ASN A 327 2.96 20.20 25.02
N GLY A 328 2.21 19.24 25.53
CA GLY A 328 0.88 18.88 25.04
C GLY A 328 0.85 17.93 23.85
N ILE A 329 2.01 17.51 23.32
CA ILE A 329 2.14 16.56 22.22
C ILE A 329 2.47 15.19 22.80
N GLU A 330 1.73 14.16 22.38
CA GLU A 330 2.05 12.77 22.75
C GLU A 330 3.32 12.31 22.03
N VAL A 331 4.30 11.81 22.77
CA VAL A 331 5.48 11.12 22.23
C VAL A 331 5.29 9.63 22.50
N LEU A 332 5.19 8.85 21.44
CA LEU A 332 4.94 7.40 21.52
C LEU A 332 6.11 6.62 20.92
N PRO A 333 6.63 5.60 21.64
CA PRO A 333 7.48 4.59 21.02
C PRO A 333 6.79 3.97 19.81
N ALA A 334 7.53 3.68 18.74
CA ALA A 334 6.96 3.13 17.49
C ALA A 334 6.10 1.87 17.73
N THR A 335 6.58 0.95 18.55
CA THR A 335 5.84 -0.28 18.87
C THR A 335 4.55 -0.02 19.63
N GLU A 336 4.55 0.95 20.54
CA GLU A 336 3.34 1.36 21.27
C GLU A 336 2.35 2.10 20.36
N PHE A 337 2.85 2.95 19.46
CA PHE A 337 2.01 3.60 18.43
C PHE A 337 1.32 2.55 17.55
N LEU A 338 2.07 1.59 17.01
CA LEU A 338 1.53 0.52 16.17
C LEU A 338 0.47 -0.29 16.93
N ARG A 339 0.76 -0.68 18.17
CA ARG A 339 -0.20 -1.41 19.01
C ARG A 339 -1.51 -0.64 19.18
N ARG A 340 -1.44 0.64 19.56
CA ARG A 340 -2.63 1.49 19.76
C ARG A 340 -3.41 1.69 18.46
N MET A 341 -2.72 1.94 17.37
CA MET A 341 -3.31 2.11 16.05
C MET A 341 -4.11 0.86 15.63
N TRP A 342 -3.56 -0.33 15.83
CA TRP A 342 -4.25 -1.57 15.49
C TRP A 342 -5.40 -1.91 16.45
N GLN A 343 -5.38 -1.38 17.67
CA GLN A 343 -6.49 -1.47 18.62
C GLN A 343 -7.60 -0.43 18.38
N GLY A 344 -7.38 0.55 17.53
CA GLY A 344 -8.34 1.61 17.23
C GLY A 344 -8.29 2.79 18.21
N ASP A 345 -7.18 2.96 18.92
CA ASP A 345 -7.00 4.05 19.89
C ASP A 345 -6.38 5.31 19.27
N ILE A 346 -6.14 5.28 17.95
CA ILE A 346 -5.57 6.40 17.21
C ILE A 346 -6.42 6.72 15.98
#